data_1d1c649462540bcf4089bc93756e6865
#
_entry.id   1d1c649462540bcf4089bc93756e6865
#
_cell.length_a   1.000
_cell.length_b   1.000
_cell.length_c   1.000
_cell.angle_alpha   90.00
_cell.angle_beta   90.00
_cell.angle_gamma   90.00
#
_symmetry.space_group_name_H-M   'P 1'
#
loop_
_entity.id
_entity.type
_entity.pdbx_description
1 polymer ?
#
loop_
_entity_poly.entity_id
_entity_poly.type
_entity_poly.pdbx_seq_one_letter_code
_entity_poly.pdbx_strand_id
1 'polypeptide(L)'
;MTTTTLKPTLGTLHLWGIAVGLVISGEYFGWSYGWGVAGTLGFLVTTLMVAAMYSCFIFSFTELTTAIPHAGGPFAYSRRAFGPAGGMIAGMATLIEFVFAPPAIAMAIGAYLNVQFPGLDPKLAAVGAYLIFMTLNILGVSIAATFELVVTVLAVVELLVFMGVVAPGFSFSNFVIDGWAGSNVFGLPAIAGIFAAIPFAIWFFLAIEGAAMAAEEAKDPKRTIPRA
;
A
#
# COMPACT_ATOMS: atom_id res chain seq x y z
N MET A 1 -14.97 0.97 -34.10
CA MET A 1 -14.02 0.73 -33.01
C MET A 1 -14.66 -0.29 -32.10
N THR A 2 -14.16 -1.51 -32.08
CA THR A 2 -14.60 -2.55 -31.15
C THR A 2 -14.12 -2.15 -29.75
N THR A 3 -15.02 -1.71 -28.91
CA THR A 3 -14.74 -1.51 -27.48
C THR A 3 -14.46 -2.88 -26.89
N THR A 4 -13.18 -3.18 -26.66
CA THR A 4 -12.77 -4.37 -25.89
C THR A 4 -13.23 -4.12 -24.45
N THR A 5 -14.40 -4.61 -24.11
CA THR A 5 -14.88 -4.60 -22.73
C THR A 5 -14.02 -5.58 -21.92
N LEU A 6 -13.40 -5.12 -20.85
CA LEU A 6 -12.68 -5.97 -19.91
C LEU A 6 -13.64 -7.04 -19.36
N LYS A 7 -13.16 -8.29 -19.21
CA LYS A 7 -14.01 -9.38 -18.71
C LYS A 7 -14.14 -9.28 -17.18
N PRO A 8 -15.35 -9.20 -16.62
CA PRO A 8 -15.54 -9.19 -15.16
C PRO A 8 -15.17 -10.55 -14.55
N THR A 9 -13.97 -10.66 -14.00
CA THR A 9 -13.44 -11.90 -13.43
C THR A 9 -13.19 -11.82 -11.93
N LEU A 10 -13.00 -10.61 -11.37
CA LEU A 10 -12.60 -10.39 -10.00
C LEU A 10 -13.80 -10.44 -9.04
N GLY A 11 -13.72 -11.29 -8.02
CA GLY A 11 -14.64 -11.34 -6.89
C GLY A 11 -14.14 -10.53 -5.69
N THR A 12 -14.93 -10.46 -4.63
CA THR A 12 -14.61 -9.71 -3.40
C THR A 12 -13.25 -10.10 -2.80
N LEU A 13 -12.91 -11.40 -2.76
CA LEU A 13 -11.64 -11.87 -2.19
C LEU A 13 -10.43 -11.45 -3.02
N HIS A 14 -10.55 -11.41 -4.36
CA HIS A 14 -9.47 -10.92 -5.22
C HIS A 14 -9.24 -9.42 -5.01
N LEU A 15 -10.32 -8.63 -4.95
CA LEU A 15 -10.23 -7.19 -4.69
C LEU A 15 -9.70 -6.89 -3.29
N TRP A 16 -10.08 -7.68 -2.28
CA TRP A 16 -9.50 -7.60 -0.94
C TRP A 16 -8.01 -7.94 -0.96
N GLY A 17 -7.62 -9.00 -1.68
CA GLY A 17 -6.23 -9.39 -1.85
C GLY A 17 -5.39 -8.27 -2.49
N ILE A 18 -5.91 -7.62 -3.53
CA ILE A 18 -5.27 -6.46 -4.17
C ILE A 18 -5.13 -5.30 -3.18
N ALA A 19 -6.21 -4.92 -2.47
CA ALA A 19 -6.17 -3.81 -1.52
C ALA A 19 -5.17 -4.05 -0.38
N VAL A 20 -5.23 -5.22 0.25
CA VAL A 20 -4.34 -5.59 1.37
C VAL A 20 -2.91 -5.83 0.88
N GLY A 21 -2.73 -6.44 -0.29
CA GLY A 21 -1.41 -6.69 -0.87
C GLY A 21 -0.66 -5.40 -1.20
N LEU A 22 -1.35 -4.40 -1.75
CA LEU A 22 -0.76 -3.08 -2.01
C LEU A 22 -0.34 -2.39 -0.71
N VAL A 23 -1.19 -2.42 0.32
CA VAL A 23 -0.94 -1.79 1.62
C VAL A 23 0.16 -2.50 2.40
N ILE A 24 0.08 -3.84 2.55
CA ILE A 24 0.98 -4.62 3.41
C ILE A 24 2.45 -4.54 2.95
N SER A 25 2.68 -4.35 1.65
CA SER A 25 4.03 -4.17 1.13
C SER A 25 4.73 -2.93 1.71
N GLY A 26 3.99 -1.87 1.98
CA GLY A 26 4.49 -0.63 2.58
C GLY A 26 4.94 -0.81 4.02
N GLU A 27 4.28 -1.68 4.77
CA GLU A 27 4.61 -1.93 6.17
C GLU A 27 6.00 -2.52 6.35
N TYR A 28 6.45 -3.40 5.45
CA TYR A 28 7.77 -4.01 5.53
C TYR A 28 8.94 -3.00 5.42
N PHE A 29 8.71 -1.81 4.88
CA PHE A 29 9.76 -0.80 4.66
C PHE A 29 9.58 0.45 5.53
N GLY A 30 8.34 0.83 5.84
CA GLY A 30 8.01 2.09 6.47
C GLY A 30 8.44 2.21 7.93
N TRP A 31 8.44 1.10 8.67
CA TRP A 31 8.70 1.08 10.11
C TRP A 31 10.04 1.70 10.48
N SER A 32 11.13 1.22 9.89
CA SER A 32 12.49 1.65 10.24
C SER A 32 12.71 3.14 10.03
N TYR A 33 12.17 3.68 8.95
CA TYR A 33 12.28 5.10 8.63
C TYR A 33 11.42 5.97 9.57
N GLY A 34 10.19 5.56 9.81
CA GLY A 34 9.28 6.28 10.69
C GLY A 34 9.79 6.31 12.14
N TRP A 35 10.29 5.19 12.65
CA TRP A 35 10.88 5.13 13.99
C TRP A 35 12.16 5.97 14.10
N GLY A 36 12.99 5.97 13.07
CA GLY A 36 14.22 6.78 13.06
C GLY A 36 13.96 8.28 13.14
N VAL A 37 12.78 8.74 12.66
CA VAL A 37 12.43 10.16 12.64
C VAL A 37 11.60 10.59 13.86
N ALA A 38 10.59 9.79 14.23
CA ALA A 38 9.62 10.18 15.28
C ALA A 38 9.78 9.43 16.60
N GLY A 39 10.59 8.38 16.63
CA GLY A 39 10.60 7.42 17.74
C GLY A 39 9.37 6.51 17.68
N THR A 40 9.31 5.53 18.57
CA THR A 40 8.22 4.53 18.60
C THR A 40 6.87 5.13 18.92
N LEU A 41 6.78 6.00 19.94
CA LEU A 41 5.55 6.66 20.34
C LEU A 41 5.13 7.73 19.33
N GLY A 42 6.07 8.54 18.86
CA GLY A 42 5.78 9.57 17.86
C GLY A 42 5.27 8.96 16.56
N PHE A 43 5.88 7.89 16.09
CA PHE A 43 5.44 7.21 14.89
C PHE A 43 4.11 6.46 15.06
N LEU A 44 3.84 5.91 16.26
CA LEU A 44 2.52 5.35 16.57
C LEU A 44 1.42 6.43 16.42
N VAL A 45 1.63 7.62 17.00
CA VAL A 45 0.67 8.73 16.86
C VAL A 45 0.48 9.11 15.40
N THR A 46 1.58 9.28 14.66
CA THR A 46 1.52 9.59 13.22
C THR A 46 0.75 8.53 12.44
N THR A 47 1.03 7.25 12.68
CA THR A 47 0.36 6.13 12.02
C THR A 47 -1.15 6.12 12.31
N LEU A 48 -1.56 6.33 13.57
CA LEU A 48 -2.98 6.40 13.94
C LEU A 48 -3.70 7.59 13.28
N MET A 49 -3.06 8.75 13.19
CA MET A 49 -3.62 9.91 12.49
C MET A 49 -3.81 9.63 11.00
N VAL A 50 -2.80 9.05 10.36
CA VAL A 50 -2.85 8.70 8.94
C VAL A 50 -3.86 7.58 8.70
N ALA A 51 -3.93 6.57 9.55
CA ALA A 51 -4.93 5.50 9.49
C ALA A 51 -6.37 6.05 9.55
N ALA A 52 -6.63 7.00 10.45
CA ALA A 52 -7.94 7.66 10.52
C ALA A 52 -8.26 8.44 9.23
N MET A 53 -7.29 9.18 8.70
CA MET A 53 -7.43 9.89 7.42
C MET A 53 -7.74 8.94 6.27
N TYR A 54 -6.95 7.85 6.12
CA TYR A 54 -7.16 6.87 5.05
C TYR A 54 -8.46 6.07 5.21
N SER A 55 -8.90 5.82 6.43
CA SER A 55 -10.22 5.22 6.67
C SER A 55 -11.34 6.12 6.12
N CYS A 56 -11.31 7.42 6.41
CA CYS A 56 -12.26 8.37 5.82
C CYS A 56 -12.15 8.45 4.30
N PHE A 57 -10.91 8.47 3.79
CA PHE A 57 -10.63 8.51 2.36
C PHE A 57 -11.23 7.30 1.64
N ILE A 58 -10.96 6.07 2.10
CA ILE A 58 -11.38 4.87 1.38
C ILE A 58 -12.91 4.68 1.39
N PHE A 59 -13.60 5.07 2.47
CA PHE A 59 -15.07 5.07 2.46
C PHE A 59 -15.63 6.04 1.43
N SER A 60 -15.13 7.28 1.38
CA SER A 60 -15.53 8.27 0.38
C SER A 60 -15.19 7.81 -1.05
N PHE A 61 -14.01 7.22 -1.22
CA PHE A 61 -13.55 6.71 -2.51
C PHE A 61 -14.40 5.54 -3.01
N THR A 62 -14.81 4.67 -2.11
CA THR A 62 -15.71 3.54 -2.42
C THR A 62 -17.06 4.02 -2.92
N GLU A 63 -17.65 5.07 -2.33
CA GLU A 63 -18.89 5.69 -2.83
C GLU A 63 -18.71 6.23 -4.25
N LEU A 64 -17.61 6.95 -4.50
CA LEU A 64 -17.30 7.45 -5.85
C LEU A 64 -17.13 6.32 -6.86
N THR A 65 -16.45 5.25 -6.48
CA THR A 65 -16.23 4.09 -7.35
C THR A 65 -17.52 3.37 -7.70
N THR A 66 -18.46 3.25 -6.75
CA THR A 66 -19.77 2.64 -7.02
C THR A 66 -20.65 3.51 -7.90
N ALA A 67 -20.50 4.84 -7.80
CA ALA A 67 -21.23 5.81 -8.63
C ALA A 67 -20.63 5.96 -10.04
N ILE A 68 -19.31 5.84 -10.15
CA ILE A 68 -18.54 6.00 -11.40
C ILE A 68 -17.55 4.83 -11.51
N PRO A 69 -18.02 3.61 -11.87
CA PRO A 69 -17.14 2.45 -12.01
C PRO A 69 -16.28 2.58 -13.27
N HIS A 70 -15.11 3.17 -13.11
CA HIS A 70 -14.18 3.48 -14.19
C HIS A 70 -12.75 3.17 -13.73
N ALA A 71 -11.99 2.45 -14.55
CA ALA A 71 -10.60 2.06 -14.24
C ALA A 71 -9.66 3.26 -14.03
N GLY A 72 -10.00 4.43 -14.58
CA GLY A 72 -9.25 5.67 -14.35
C GLY A 72 -9.34 6.23 -12.93
N GLY A 73 -10.17 5.65 -12.04
CA GLY A 73 -10.23 6.00 -10.62
C GLY A 73 -10.15 7.50 -10.32
N PRO A 74 -9.09 7.95 -9.61
CA PRO A 74 -8.91 9.37 -9.23
C PRO A 74 -9.00 10.35 -10.38
N PHE A 75 -8.45 9.98 -11.55
CA PHE A 75 -8.57 10.80 -12.78
C PHE A 75 -10.03 11.01 -13.17
N ALA A 76 -10.82 9.94 -13.23
CA ALA A 76 -12.20 10.01 -13.69
C ALA A 76 -13.08 10.83 -12.73
N TYR A 77 -12.90 10.65 -11.42
CA TYR A 77 -13.67 11.36 -10.39
C TYR A 77 -13.32 12.85 -10.36
N SER A 78 -12.03 13.17 -10.36
CA SER A 78 -11.55 14.55 -10.36
C SER A 78 -11.92 15.28 -11.65
N ARG A 79 -11.89 14.60 -12.81
CA ARG A 79 -12.33 15.19 -14.07
C ARG A 79 -13.81 15.52 -14.04
N ARG A 80 -14.63 14.67 -13.41
CA ARG A 80 -16.07 14.92 -13.29
C ARG A 80 -16.40 16.07 -12.34
N ALA A 81 -15.65 16.19 -11.24
CA ALA A 81 -15.88 17.20 -10.21
C ALA A 81 -15.29 18.58 -10.57
N PHE A 82 -14.07 18.60 -11.14
CA PHE A 82 -13.25 19.80 -11.32
C PHE A 82 -12.90 20.07 -12.79
N GLY A 83 -13.47 19.30 -13.73
CA GLY A 83 -13.19 19.45 -15.15
C GLY A 83 -11.82 18.89 -15.58
N PRO A 84 -11.38 19.23 -16.83
CA PRO A 84 -10.17 18.65 -17.42
C PRO A 84 -8.89 18.89 -16.61
N ALA A 85 -8.75 20.10 -16.02
CA ALA A 85 -7.58 20.45 -15.22
C ALA A 85 -7.47 19.60 -13.95
N GLY A 86 -8.58 19.41 -13.22
CA GLY A 86 -8.62 18.52 -12.04
C GLY A 86 -8.31 17.07 -12.40
N GLY A 87 -8.85 16.60 -13.52
CA GLY A 87 -8.53 15.28 -14.04
C GLY A 87 -7.05 15.11 -14.37
N MET A 88 -6.44 16.11 -15.02
CA MET A 88 -5.02 16.08 -15.36
C MET A 88 -4.14 16.00 -14.11
N ILE A 89 -4.41 16.83 -13.10
CA ILE A 89 -3.63 16.83 -11.84
C ILE A 89 -3.74 15.47 -11.14
N ALA A 90 -4.96 14.95 -10.95
CA ALA A 90 -5.16 13.68 -10.31
C ALA A 90 -4.55 12.52 -11.11
N GLY A 91 -4.70 12.50 -12.44
CA GLY A 91 -4.12 11.49 -13.30
C GLY A 91 -2.60 11.50 -13.28
N MET A 92 -1.97 12.66 -13.26
CA MET A 92 -0.51 12.77 -13.16
C MET A 92 -0.01 12.34 -11.78
N ALA A 93 -0.71 12.67 -10.70
CA ALA A 93 -0.37 12.21 -9.36
C ALA A 93 -0.41 10.68 -9.27
N THR A 94 -1.51 10.07 -9.72
CA THR A 94 -1.65 8.61 -9.79
C THR A 94 -0.58 7.96 -10.67
N LEU A 95 -0.27 8.56 -11.82
CA LEU A 95 0.80 8.06 -12.69
C LEU A 95 2.16 8.07 -12.00
N ILE A 96 2.49 9.16 -11.30
CA ILE A 96 3.75 9.26 -10.55
C ILE A 96 3.81 8.17 -9.48
N GLU A 97 2.74 7.97 -8.72
CA GLU A 97 2.65 6.94 -7.69
C GLU A 97 2.92 5.54 -8.27
N PHE A 98 2.15 5.12 -9.26
CA PHE A 98 2.26 3.77 -9.84
C PHE A 98 3.51 3.56 -10.73
N VAL A 99 4.21 4.61 -11.12
CA VAL A 99 5.51 4.51 -11.82
C VAL A 99 6.67 4.39 -10.85
N PHE A 100 6.65 5.10 -9.72
CA PHE A 100 7.78 5.16 -8.79
C PHE A 100 7.72 4.14 -7.65
N ALA A 101 6.52 3.71 -7.21
CA ALA A 101 6.41 2.73 -6.14
C ALA A 101 6.97 1.33 -6.51
N PRO A 102 6.68 0.73 -7.68
CA PRO A 102 7.21 -0.59 -8.02
C PRO A 102 8.74 -0.68 -8.07
N PRO A 103 9.50 0.30 -8.63
CA PRO A 103 10.96 0.29 -8.54
C PRO A 103 11.48 0.31 -7.11
N ALA A 104 10.88 1.10 -6.23
CA ALA A 104 11.29 1.17 -4.83
C ALA A 104 11.09 -0.19 -4.13
N ILE A 105 9.95 -0.85 -4.36
CA ILE A 105 9.63 -2.18 -3.83
C ILE A 105 10.60 -3.23 -4.39
N ALA A 106 10.87 -3.21 -5.69
CA ALA A 106 11.80 -4.16 -6.31
C ALA A 106 13.23 -4.02 -5.75
N MET A 107 13.70 -2.79 -5.53
CA MET A 107 15.00 -2.54 -4.90
C MET A 107 15.03 -3.03 -3.46
N ALA A 108 13.95 -2.88 -2.72
CA ALA A 108 13.84 -3.40 -1.36
C ALA A 108 13.84 -4.93 -1.33
N ILE A 109 13.13 -5.61 -2.23
CA ILE A 109 13.20 -7.07 -2.40
C ILE A 109 14.67 -7.49 -2.65
N GLY A 110 15.37 -6.78 -3.54
CA GLY A 110 16.77 -7.03 -3.81
C GLY A 110 17.66 -6.87 -2.56
N ALA A 111 17.41 -5.84 -1.76
CA ALA A 111 18.15 -5.60 -0.53
C ALA A 111 17.89 -6.71 0.52
N TYR A 112 16.66 -7.15 0.71
CA TYR A 112 16.33 -8.27 1.62
C TYR A 112 16.96 -9.59 1.15
N LEU A 113 16.90 -9.88 -0.14
CA LEU A 113 17.55 -11.08 -0.68
C LEU A 113 19.07 -11.05 -0.50
N ASN A 114 19.70 -9.88 -0.62
CA ASN A 114 21.13 -9.74 -0.38
C ASN A 114 21.51 -10.00 1.09
N VAL A 115 20.66 -9.65 2.05
CA VAL A 115 20.89 -10.00 3.48
C VAL A 115 20.95 -11.52 3.66
N GLN A 116 20.06 -12.26 3.01
CA GLN A 116 20.04 -13.73 3.10
C GLN A 116 21.11 -14.39 2.21
N PHE A 117 21.38 -13.80 1.07
CA PHE A 117 22.33 -14.29 0.07
C PHE A 117 23.33 -13.18 -0.29
N PRO A 118 24.40 -12.97 0.50
CA PRO A 118 25.33 -11.84 0.31
C PRO A 118 26.06 -11.81 -1.04
N GLY A 119 26.08 -12.94 -1.76
CA GLY A 119 26.64 -13.03 -3.12
C GLY A 119 25.70 -12.58 -4.24
N LEU A 120 24.43 -12.31 -3.94
CA LEU A 120 23.44 -11.88 -4.92
C LEU A 120 23.42 -10.35 -5.02
N ASP A 121 23.68 -9.82 -6.21
CA ASP A 121 23.57 -8.38 -6.45
C ASP A 121 22.10 -7.92 -6.30
N PRO A 122 21.81 -6.96 -5.40
CA PRO A 122 20.46 -6.46 -5.19
C PRO A 122 19.75 -5.95 -6.45
N LYS A 123 20.52 -5.37 -7.39
CA LYS A 123 19.98 -4.88 -8.66
C LYS A 123 19.53 -6.02 -9.58
N LEU A 124 20.31 -7.11 -9.64
CA LEU A 124 19.93 -8.30 -10.41
C LEU A 124 18.69 -8.96 -9.83
N ALA A 125 18.60 -9.04 -8.50
CA ALA A 125 17.42 -9.55 -7.83
C ALA A 125 16.19 -8.67 -8.09
N ALA A 126 16.33 -7.34 -8.09
CA ALA A 126 15.26 -6.40 -8.44
C ALA A 126 14.78 -6.58 -9.89
N VAL A 127 15.72 -6.73 -10.84
CA VAL A 127 15.38 -7.04 -12.25
C VAL A 127 14.65 -8.37 -12.36
N GLY A 128 15.10 -9.39 -11.64
CA GLY A 128 14.42 -10.70 -11.58
C GLY A 128 12.98 -10.59 -11.08
N ALA A 129 12.76 -9.84 -10.00
CA ALA A 129 11.42 -9.56 -9.49
C ALA A 129 10.53 -8.88 -10.54
N TYR A 130 11.05 -7.85 -11.22
CA TYR A 130 10.34 -7.18 -12.29
C TYR A 130 9.92 -8.14 -13.42
N LEU A 131 10.82 -9.01 -13.87
CA LEU A 131 10.53 -9.98 -14.93
C LEU A 131 9.42 -10.96 -14.51
N ILE A 132 9.45 -11.42 -13.25
CA ILE A 132 8.40 -12.30 -12.71
C ILE A 132 7.05 -11.60 -12.72
N PHE A 133 6.95 -10.40 -12.10
CA PHE A 133 5.69 -9.68 -12.03
C PHE A 133 5.18 -9.19 -13.38
N MET A 134 6.07 -8.77 -14.27
CA MET A 134 5.71 -8.44 -15.64
C MET A 134 5.11 -9.64 -16.36
N THR A 135 5.72 -10.82 -16.22
CA THR A 135 5.20 -12.06 -16.82
C THR A 135 3.82 -12.41 -16.29
N LEU A 136 3.61 -12.32 -14.96
CA LEU A 136 2.29 -12.55 -14.35
C LEU A 136 1.22 -11.60 -14.91
N ASN A 137 1.55 -10.33 -15.10
CA ASN A 137 0.62 -9.36 -15.69
C ASN A 137 0.31 -9.66 -17.16
N ILE A 138 1.31 -10.08 -17.95
CA ILE A 138 1.11 -10.48 -19.36
C ILE A 138 0.23 -11.74 -19.47
N LEU A 139 0.33 -12.67 -18.52
CA LEU A 139 -0.51 -13.88 -18.48
C LEU A 139 -1.98 -13.57 -18.18
N GLY A 140 -2.27 -12.44 -17.60
CA GLY A 140 -3.63 -11.93 -17.42
C GLY A 140 -3.98 -11.59 -15.97
N VAL A 141 -4.90 -10.63 -15.82
CA VAL A 141 -5.30 -10.06 -14.51
C VAL A 141 -5.80 -11.11 -13.52
N SER A 142 -6.51 -12.12 -13.97
CA SER A 142 -7.04 -13.16 -13.08
C SER A 142 -5.91 -14.01 -12.45
N ILE A 143 -4.85 -14.29 -13.21
CA ILE A 143 -3.68 -15.03 -12.72
C ILE A 143 -2.90 -14.14 -11.74
N ALA A 144 -2.63 -12.90 -12.12
CA ALA A 144 -1.94 -11.94 -11.27
C ALA A 144 -2.69 -11.72 -9.94
N ALA A 145 -4.00 -11.49 -9.98
CA ALA A 145 -4.82 -11.28 -8.78
C ALA A 145 -4.92 -12.54 -7.89
N THR A 146 -4.91 -13.73 -8.48
CA THR A 146 -4.89 -14.97 -7.69
C THR A 146 -3.53 -15.16 -7.01
N PHE A 147 -2.43 -14.91 -7.73
CA PHE A 147 -1.09 -14.93 -7.16
C PHE A 147 -0.97 -13.91 -6.01
N GLU A 148 -1.42 -12.68 -6.24
CA GLU A 148 -1.43 -11.62 -5.23
C GLU A 148 -2.24 -12.00 -3.99
N LEU A 149 -3.43 -12.59 -4.16
CA LEU A 149 -4.25 -13.09 -3.06
C LEU A 149 -3.50 -14.13 -2.21
N VAL A 150 -2.82 -15.09 -2.85
CA VAL A 150 -2.05 -16.13 -2.13
C VAL A 150 -0.91 -15.51 -1.35
N VAL A 151 -0.13 -14.61 -1.98
CA VAL A 151 0.99 -13.93 -1.32
C VAL A 151 0.51 -13.04 -0.18
N THR A 152 -0.60 -12.32 -0.36
CA THR A 152 -1.21 -11.50 0.69
C THR A 152 -1.64 -12.33 1.90
N VAL A 153 -2.29 -13.47 1.68
CA VAL A 153 -2.67 -14.37 2.78
C VAL A 153 -1.42 -14.90 3.51
N LEU A 154 -0.37 -15.28 2.78
CA LEU A 154 0.89 -15.71 3.38
C LEU A 154 1.52 -14.60 4.22
N ALA A 155 1.55 -13.36 3.72
CA ALA A 155 2.08 -12.21 4.45
C ALA A 155 1.29 -11.92 5.75
N VAL A 156 -0.04 -11.99 5.70
CA VAL A 156 -0.87 -11.85 6.91
C VAL A 156 -0.56 -12.96 7.93
N VAL A 157 -0.44 -14.20 7.47
CA VAL A 157 -0.09 -15.33 8.35
C VAL A 157 1.31 -15.14 8.95
N GLU A 158 2.28 -14.71 8.15
CA GLU A 158 3.64 -14.40 8.61
C GLU A 158 3.64 -13.36 9.72
N LEU A 159 2.92 -12.25 9.55
CA LEU A 159 2.78 -11.20 10.57
C LEU A 159 2.13 -11.73 11.85
N LEU A 160 1.10 -12.58 11.75
CA LEU A 160 0.47 -13.21 12.92
C LEU A 160 1.44 -14.14 13.65
N VAL A 161 2.22 -14.93 12.91
CA VAL A 161 3.27 -15.79 13.48
C VAL A 161 4.34 -14.95 14.16
N PHE A 162 4.82 -13.90 13.49
CA PHE A 162 5.79 -12.97 14.06
C PHE A 162 5.27 -12.36 15.38
N MET A 163 4.06 -11.83 15.39
CA MET A 163 3.45 -11.29 16.60
C MET A 163 3.34 -12.35 17.72
N GLY A 164 2.95 -13.59 17.38
CA GLY A 164 2.86 -14.67 18.33
C GLY A 164 4.21 -15.04 18.95
N VAL A 165 5.27 -15.03 18.16
CA VAL A 165 6.64 -15.36 18.61
C VAL A 165 7.22 -14.27 19.50
N VAL A 166 6.98 -12.99 19.17
CA VAL A 166 7.57 -11.87 19.92
C VAL A 166 6.73 -11.43 21.13
N ALA A 167 5.43 -11.75 21.15
CA ALA A 167 4.51 -11.32 22.21
C ALA A 167 4.96 -11.72 23.63
N PRO A 168 5.51 -12.93 23.91
CA PRO A 168 5.99 -13.29 25.25
C PRO A 168 7.17 -12.44 25.74
N GLY A 169 7.98 -11.89 24.81
CA GLY A 169 9.12 -11.03 25.11
C GLY A 169 8.79 -9.54 25.08
N PHE A 170 7.53 -9.15 24.80
CA PHE A 170 7.14 -7.76 24.75
C PHE A 170 7.28 -7.08 26.11
N SER A 171 7.98 -5.94 26.13
CA SER A 171 8.09 -5.06 27.30
C SER A 171 7.73 -3.63 26.89
N PHE A 172 6.72 -3.10 27.56
CA PHE A 172 6.28 -1.72 27.32
C PHE A 172 7.40 -0.71 27.60
N SER A 173 8.27 -0.99 28.58
CA SER A 173 9.43 -0.14 28.85
C SER A 173 10.36 0.00 27.65
N ASN A 174 10.59 -1.09 26.91
CA ASN A 174 11.41 -1.06 25.70
C ASN A 174 10.73 -0.26 24.58
N PHE A 175 9.40 -0.32 24.51
CA PHE A 175 8.64 0.42 23.50
C PHE A 175 8.66 1.94 23.74
N VAL A 176 8.76 2.41 24.99
CA VAL A 176 8.73 3.83 25.30
C VAL A 176 10.12 4.49 25.45
N ILE A 177 11.21 3.70 25.47
CA ILE A 177 12.58 4.23 25.53
C ILE A 177 12.80 5.08 24.26
N ASP A 178 13.21 6.34 24.48
CA ASP A 178 13.47 7.31 23.40
C ASP A 178 12.30 7.46 22.41
N GLY A 179 11.09 7.16 22.86
CA GLY A 179 9.88 7.02 22.05
C GLY A 179 9.40 8.31 21.37
N TRP A 180 9.90 9.48 21.77
CA TRP A 180 9.55 10.78 21.22
C TRP A 180 10.73 11.41 20.47
N ALA A 181 10.96 11.01 19.23
CA ALA A 181 12.05 11.52 18.38
C ALA A 181 13.43 11.48 19.09
N GLY A 182 13.75 10.36 19.72
CA GLY A 182 15.01 10.17 20.46
C GLY A 182 15.01 10.76 21.89
N SER A 183 13.83 11.04 22.45
CA SER A 183 13.65 11.54 23.83
C SER A 183 12.59 10.75 24.59
N ASN A 184 12.73 10.68 25.91
CA ASN A 184 11.72 10.12 26.80
C ASN A 184 10.63 11.14 27.19
N VAL A 185 10.79 12.40 26.78
CA VAL A 185 9.88 13.51 27.14
C VAL A 185 9.24 14.08 25.88
N PHE A 186 7.91 14.22 25.93
CA PHE A 186 7.17 14.90 24.88
C PHE A 186 7.51 16.40 24.85
N GLY A 187 7.86 16.94 23.69
CA GLY A 187 8.24 18.33 23.50
C GLY A 187 8.22 18.74 22.04
N LEU A 188 8.74 19.93 21.72
CA LEU A 188 8.81 20.41 20.34
C LEU A 188 9.51 19.45 19.35
N PRO A 189 10.61 18.77 19.73
CA PRO A 189 11.21 17.76 18.85
C PRO A 189 10.27 16.59 18.52
N ALA A 190 9.46 16.14 19.50
CA ALA A 190 8.47 15.09 19.29
C ALA A 190 7.39 15.53 18.28
N ILE A 191 6.90 16.76 18.40
CA ILE A 191 5.92 17.32 17.47
C ILE A 191 6.52 17.41 16.07
N ALA A 192 7.73 17.93 15.94
CA ALA A 192 8.43 17.98 14.65
C ALA A 192 8.64 16.58 14.05
N GLY A 193 9.02 15.58 14.86
CA GLY A 193 9.17 14.19 14.47
C GLY A 193 7.86 13.57 13.97
N ILE A 194 6.75 13.81 14.67
CA ILE A 194 5.40 13.33 14.25
C ILE A 194 5.06 13.84 12.86
N PHE A 195 5.25 15.13 12.59
CA PHE A 195 4.96 15.69 11.26
C PHE A 195 5.95 15.22 10.20
N ALA A 196 7.23 15.12 10.52
CA ALA A 196 8.26 14.65 9.60
C ALA A 196 8.08 13.15 9.23
N ALA A 197 7.42 12.38 10.09
CA ALA A 197 7.15 10.96 9.86
C ALA A 197 5.88 10.69 9.03
N ILE A 198 5.04 11.70 8.74
CA ILE A 198 3.82 11.55 7.95
C ILE A 198 4.04 10.82 6.61
N PRO A 199 5.07 11.13 5.79
CA PRO A 199 5.30 10.41 4.54
C PRO A 199 5.51 8.91 4.74
N PHE A 200 6.17 8.49 5.82
CA PHE A 200 6.41 7.08 6.12
C PHE A 200 5.13 6.37 6.60
N ALA A 201 4.27 7.07 7.34
CA ALA A 201 2.97 6.54 7.72
C ALA A 201 2.00 6.48 6.53
N ILE A 202 2.03 7.44 5.61
CA ILE A 202 1.29 7.41 4.34
C ILE A 202 1.69 6.18 3.52
N TRP A 203 2.97 5.81 3.52
CA TRP A 203 3.46 4.64 2.82
C TRP A 203 2.75 3.35 3.22
N PHE A 204 2.28 3.23 4.47
CA PHE A 204 1.51 2.08 4.95
C PHE A 204 0.14 1.90 4.29
N PHE A 205 -0.41 2.93 3.68
CA PHE A 205 -1.73 2.92 3.07
C PHE A 205 -1.68 3.24 1.58
N LEU A 206 -0.48 3.40 1.03
CA LEU A 206 -0.26 3.79 -0.36
C LEU A 206 -0.91 2.79 -1.33
N ALA A 207 -1.51 3.32 -2.39
CA ALA A 207 -2.12 2.57 -3.48
C ALA A 207 -3.34 1.71 -3.09
N ILE A 208 -3.94 1.88 -1.90
CA ILE A 208 -5.17 1.17 -1.50
C ILE A 208 -6.32 1.38 -2.50
N GLU A 209 -6.36 2.52 -3.18
CA GLU A 209 -7.32 2.84 -4.24
C GLU A 209 -7.15 1.97 -5.48
N GLY A 210 -6.03 1.27 -5.64
CA GLY A 210 -5.80 0.33 -6.73
C GLY A 210 -6.87 -0.76 -6.84
N ALA A 211 -7.41 -1.21 -5.71
CA ALA A 211 -8.55 -2.13 -5.72
C ALA A 211 -9.80 -1.54 -6.39
N ALA A 212 -10.04 -0.23 -6.24
CA ALA A 212 -11.14 0.45 -6.90
C ALA A 212 -10.86 0.71 -8.38
N MET A 213 -9.58 0.85 -8.78
CA MET A 213 -9.20 0.96 -10.18
C MET A 213 -9.45 -0.32 -10.97
N ALA A 214 -9.56 -1.46 -10.29
CA ALA A 214 -9.99 -2.74 -10.88
C ALA A 214 -11.52 -2.85 -11.05
N ALA A 215 -12.27 -1.75 -10.94
CA ALA A 215 -13.74 -1.73 -11.00
C ALA A 215 -14.33 -2.31 -12.28
N GLU A 216 -13.69 -2.08 -13.44
CA GLU A 216 -14.17 -2.60 -14.73
C GLU A 216 -13.99 -4.12 -14.88
N GLU A 217 -13.14 -4.73 -14.06
CA GLU A 217 -12.89 -6.16 -14.01
C GLU A 217 -13.63 -6.86 -12.86
N ALA A 218 -14.30 -6.10 -11.99
CA ALA A 218 -15.10 -6.63 -10.90
C ALA A 218 -16.42 -7.22 -11.41
N LYS A 219 -16.82 -8.39 -10.89
CA LYS A 219 -18.08 -9.08 -11.25
C LYS A 219 -19.32 -8.25 -10.95
N ASP A 220 -19.34 -7.55 -9.82
CA ASP A 220 -20.41 -6.64 -9.40
C ASP A 220 -19.77 -5.47 -8.64
N PRO A 221 -19.29 -4.43 -9.35
CA PRO A 221 -18.55 -3.32 -8.73
C PRO A 221 -19.29 -2.67 -7.56
N LYS A 222 -20.61 -2.55 -7.66
CA LYS A 222 -21.45 -1.91 -6.64
C LYS A 222 -21.50 -2.68 -5.32
N ARG A 223 -21.24 -3.97 -5.34
CA ARG A 223 -21.28 -4.83 -4.15
C ARG A 223 -19.90 -5.35 -3.76
N THR A 224 -19.09 -5.73 -4.73
CA THR A 224 -17.80 -6.35 -4.47
C THR A 224 -16.76 -5.36 -3.96
N ILE A 225 -16.72 -4.14 -4.51
CA ILE A 225 -15.75 -3.11 -4.11
C ILE A 225 -16.00 -2.62 -2.68
N PRO A 226 -17.23 -2.21 -2.27
CA PRO A 226 -17.47 -1.79 -0.89
C PRO A 226 -17.19 -2.89 0.15
N ARG A 227 -17.42 -4.14 -0.20
CA ARG A 227 -17.16 -5.27 0.70
C ARG A 227 -15.67 -5.60 0.82
N ALA A 228 -14.92 -5.43 -0.24
CA ALA A 228 -13.48 -5.66 -0.25
C ALA A 228 -12.73 -4.58 0.50
#